data_f7a71101a0395fbff05afc7b3e60bb1c
#
_entry.id   f7a71101a0395fbff05afc7b3e60bb1c
#
_cell.length_a   1.000
_cell.length_b   1.000
_cell.length_c   1.000
_cell.angle_alpha   90.00
_cell.angle_beta   90.00
_cell.angle_gamma   90.00
#
_symmetry.space_group_name_H-M   'P 1'
#
loop_
_entity.id
_entity.type
_entity.pdbx_description
1 polymer ?
#
loop_
_entity_poly.entity_id
_entity_poly.type
_entity_poly.pdbx_seq_one_letter_code
_entity_poly.pdbx_strand_id
1 'polypeptide(L)'
;IADKFSDAIPQLEELVDEVKGDKYFIGSSLGGFFATYFAELYEKKAVVINPAINPSKGLKAYLGNNKNYSNGNKFELTKVDIRELQAIEMEGLKNPSNFLLLNESGDEVLNYINAIRFYKAGYIDITFGGDHSYTCFSDKLENIVKFLEL
;
A
#
# COMPACT_ATOMS: atom_id res chain seq x y z
N ILE A 1 -1.43 -6.43 11.57
CA ILE A 1 -0.01 -6.17 11.22
C ILE A 1 0.67 -5.64 12.49
N ALA A 2 1.90 -6.09 12.74
CA ALA A 2 2.71 -5.65 13.87
C ALA A 2 2.93 -4.13 13.85
N ASP A 3 3.11 -3.54 15.04
CA ASP A 3 3.29 -2.09 15.19
C ASP A 3 4.69 -1.61 14.71
N LYS A 4 5.67 -2.52 14.66
CA LYS A 4 7.03 -2.25 14.17
C LYS A 4 7.24 -2.83 12.77
N PHE A 5 7.91 -2.09 11.89
CA PHE A 5 8.16 -2.56 10.53
C PHE A 5 9.09 -3.76 10.47
N SER A 6 10.07 -3.86 11.38
CA SER A 6 10.92 -5.05 11.56
C SER A 6 10.12 -6.35 11.77
N ASP A 7 8.98 -6.24 12.41
CA ASP A 7 8.13 -7.37 12.72
C ASP A 7 7.02 -7.53 11.68
N ALA A 8 6.58 -6.42 11.06
CA ALA A 8 5.49 -6.40 10.09
C ALA A 8 5.84 -7.10 8.77
N ILE A 9 7.06 -6.90 8.26
CA ILE A 9 7.50 -7.51 7.00
C ILE A 9 7.57 -9.03 7.12
N PRO A 10 8.29 -9.63 8.10
CA PRO A 10 8.30 -11.07 8.30
C PRO A 10 6.91 -11.66 8.55
N GLN A 11 6.07 -10.97 9.33
CA GLN A 11 4.69 -11.40 9.56
C GLN A 11 3.87 -11.46 8.27
N LEU A 12 4.01 -10.46 7.40
CA LEU A 12 3.32 -10.45 6.11
C LEU A 12 3.86 -11.52 5.17
N GLU A 13 5.17 -11.77 5.15
CA GLU A 13 5.79 -12.85 4.38
C GLU A 13 5.22 -14.22 4.80
N GLU A 14 5.17 -14.50 6.11
CA GLU A 14 4.60 -15.74 6.64
C GLU A 14 3.13 -15.89 6.20
N LEU A 15 2.31 -14.85 6.35
CA LEU A 15 0.91 -14.87 5.91
C LEU A 15 0.75 -15.12 4.40
N VAL A 16 1.61 -14.52 3.58
CA VAL A 16 1.60 -14.72 2.13
C VAL A 16 1.99 -16.16 1.78
N ASP A 17 2.96 -16.74 2.48
CA ASP A 17 3.41 -18.12 2.24
C ASP A 17 2.38 -19.16 2.68
N GLU A 18 1.56 -18.88 3.69
CA GLU A 18 0.47 -19.76 4.12
C GLU A 18 -0.67 -19.85 3.10
N VAL A 19 -0.88 -18.82 2.25
CA VAL A 19 -1.93 -18.82 1.23
C VAL A 19 -1.62 -19.86 0.16
N LYS A 20 -2.52 -20.85 0.01
CA LYS A 20 -2.45 -21.88 -1.04
C LYS A 20 -3.26 -21.42 -2.26
N GLY A 21 -2.71 -21.65 -3.46
CA GLY A 21 -3.35 -21.29 -4.72
C GLY A 21 -2.97 -19.89 -5.20
N ASP A 22 -3.87 -19.28 -6.00
CA ASP A 22 -3.62 -17.96 -6.53
C ASP A 22 -3.67 -16.90 -5.45
N LYS A 23 -2.74 -15.95 -5.54
CA LYS A 23 -2.57 -14.87 -4.57
C LYS A 23 -2.84 -13.53 -5.25
N TYR A 24 -3.59 -12.68 -4.56
CA TYR A 24 -3.85 -11.31 -4.95
C TYR A 24 -3.62 -10.40 -3.75
N PHE A 25 -3.21 -9.18 -4.00
CA PHE A 25 -2.92 -8.23 -2.95
C PHE A 25 -3.87 -7.04 -3.04
N ILE A 26 -4.47 -6.66 -1.93
CA ILE A 26 -5.27 -5.44 -1.84
C ILE A 26 -4.77 -4.67 -0.63
N GLY A 27 -4.43 -3.39 -0.82
CA GLY A 27 -3.92 -2.58 0.28
C GLY A 27 -4.23 -1.10 0.13
N SER A 28 -4.52 -0.44 1.26
CA SER A 28 -4.76 0.99 1.33
C SER A 28 -3.65 1.69 2.09
N SER A 29 -3.31 2.92 1.69
CA SER A 29 -2.31 3.76 2.35
C SER A 29 -0.95 3.03 2.45
N LEU A 30 -0.39 2.88 3.65
CA LEU A 30 0.82 2.07 3.90
C LEU A 30 0.62 0.59 3.51
N GLY A 31 -0.61 0.05 3.67
CA GLY A 31 -0.96 -1.28 3.18
C GLY A 31 -0.85 -1.39 1.65
N GLY A 32 -1.12 -0.31 0.92
CA GLY A 32 -0.91 -0.22 -0.52
C GLY A 32 0.56 -0.32 -0.91
N PHE A 33 1.46 0.27 -0.12
CA PHE A 33 2.90 0.10 -0.30
C PHE A 33 3.33 -1.36 -0.13
N PHE A 34 2.88 -2.04 0.94
CA PHE A 34 3.19 -3.46 1.13
C PHE A 34 2.56 -4.35 0.05
N ALA A 35 1.31 -4.08 -0.35
CA ALA A 35 0.66 -4.80 -1.44
C ALA A 35 1.47 -4.69 -2.74
N THR A 36 2.05 -3.51 -3.01
CA THR A 36 2.92 -3.30 -4.17
C THR A 36 4.21 -4.10 -4.07
N TYR A 37 4.87 -4.05 -2.92
CA TYR A 37 6.10 -4.81 -2.69
C TYR A 37 5.90 -6.31 -2.91
N PHE A 38 4.87 -6.89 -2.28
CA PHE A 38 4.60 -8.32 -2.41
C PHE A 38 4.10 -8.70 -3.81
N ALA A 39 3.30 -7.86 -4.46
CA ALA A 39 2.85 -8.11 -5.83
C ALA A 39 4.03 -8.16 -6.82
N GLU A 40 5.00 -7.26 -6.68
CA GLU A 40 6.23 -7.28 -7.49
C GLU A 40 7.13 -8.49 -7.14
N LEU A 41 7.24 -8.83 -5.84
CA LEU A 41 8.05 -9.96 -5.38
C LEU A 41 7.52 -11.30 -5.89
N TYR A 42 6.20 -11.50 -5.86
CA TYR A 42 5.54 -12.73 -6.28
C TYR A 42 4.99 -12.70 -7.71
N GLU A 43 5.19 -11.60 -8.45
CA GLU A 43 4.68 -11.39 -9.83
C GLU A 43 3.16 -11.60 -9.93
N LYS A 44 2.41 -11.03 -8.97
CA LYS A 44 0.96 -11.17 -8.84
C LYS A 44 0.22 -9.85 -9.00
N LYS A 45 -1.09 -9.92 -9.22
CA LYS A 45 -1.94 -8.73 -9.32
C LYS A 45 -2.16 -8.08 -7.95
N ALA A 46 -2.21 -6.75 -7.95
CA ALA A 46 -2.55 -5.96 -6.79
C ALA A 46 -3.52 -4.82 -7.09
N VAL A 47 -4.42 -4.57 -6.15
CA VAL A 47 -5.25 -3.36 -6.10
C VAL A 47 -4.72 -2.47 -4.98
N VAL A 48 -4.35 -1.26 -5.31
CA VAL A 48 -3.78 -0.30 -4.36
C VAL A 48 -4.67 0.93 -4.25
N ILE A 49 -4.98 1.30 -3.01
CA ILE A 49 -6.00 2.31 -2.70
C ILE A 49 -5.34 3.45 -1.95
N ASN A 50 -5.37 4.67 -2.50
CA ASN A 50 -4.68 5.82 -1.91
C ASN A 50 -3.29 5.44 -1.37
N PRO A 51 -2.41 4.77 -2.17
CA PRO A 51 -1.21 4.12 -1.65
C PRO A 51 -0.12 5.12 -1.26
N ALA A 52 0.60 4.80 -0.19
CA ALA A 52 1.84 5.48 0.13
C ALA A 52 2.94 5.11 -0.87
N ILE A 53 3.59 6.12 -1.44
CA ILE A 53 4.73 5.95 -2.36
C ILE A 53 6.01 6.30 -1.61
N ASN A 54 6.90 5.32 -1.47
CA ASN A 54 8.17 5.47 -0.77
C ASN A 54 7.99 6.15 0.61
N PRO A 55 7.29 5.48 1.55
CA PRO A 55 6.79 6.08 2.78
C PRO A 55 7.87 6.51 3.76
N SER A 56 9.09 5.96 3.65
CA SER A 56 10.18 6.24 4.59
C SER A 56 10.47 7.73 4.76
N LYS A 57 10.36 8.49 3.66
CA LYS A 57 10.61 9.94 3.69
C LYS A 57 9.57 10.69 4.52
N GLY A 58 8.28 10.38 4.31
CA GLY A 58 7.18 10.99 5.06
C GLY A 58 7.19 10.57 6.53
N LEU A 59 7.46 9.30 6.79
CA LEU A 59 7.46 8.74 8.15
C LEU A 59 8.59 9.25 9.02
N LYS A 60 9.67 9.82 8.47
CA LYS A 60 10.73 10.48 9.26
C LYS A 60 10.21 11.60 10.16
N ALA A 61 9.12 12.26 9.80
CA ALA A 61 8.49 13.30 10.62
C ALA A 61 7.81 12.72 11.88
N TYR A 62 7.56 11.42 11.93
CA TYR A 62 6.86 10.72 13.02
C TYR A 62 7.81 9.88 13.89
N LEU A 63 9.15 10.08 13.78
CA LEU A 63 10.09 9.38 14.65
C LEU A 63 9.79 9.65 16.14
N GLY A 64 9.88 8.59 16.95
CA GLY A 64 9.58 8.60 18.38
C GLY A 64 8.25 7.91 18.72
N ASN A 65 7.66 8.34 19.83
CA ASN A 65 6.45 7.72 20.38
C ASN A 65 5.22 8.01 19.53
N ASN A 66 4.54 6.96 19.11
CA ASN A 66 3.32 6.99 18.32
C ASN A 66 2.23 6.12 18.95
N LYS A 67 1.04 6.18 18.38
CA LYS A 67 -0.11 5.37 18.76
C LYS A 67 -0.71 4.73 17.52
N ASN A 68 -0.91 3.42 17.53
CA ASN A 68 -1.57 2.71 16.46
C ASN A 68 -3.05 3.09 16.41
N TYR A 69 -3.52 3.54 15.25
CA TYR A 69 -4.92 3.96 15.04
C TYR A 69 -5.91 2.82 15.19
N SER A 70 -5.52 1.60 14.83
CA SER A 70 -6.40 0.44 14.80
C SER A 70 -6.70 -0.14 16.18
N ASN A 71 -5.66 -0.29 17.00
CA ASN A 71 -5.77 -0.97 18.30
C ASN A 71 -5.44 -0.07 19.51
N GLY A 72 -4.96 1.15 19.29
CA GLY A 72 -4.61 2.10 20.31
C GLY A 72 -3.29 1.83 21.02
N ASN A 73 -2.53 0.81 20.64
CA ASN A 73 -1.24 0.48 21.21
C ASN A 73 -0.23 1.61 21.00
N LYS A 74 0.62 1.81 21.98
CA LYS A 74 1.76 2.72 21.86
C LYS A 74 2.94 1.98 21.29
N PHE A 75 3.64 2.59 20.34
CA PHE A 75 4.88 2.07 19.77
C PHE A 75 5.86 3.23 19.53
N GLU A 76 7.11 2.90 19.38
CA GLU A 76 8.16 3.85 19.01
C GLU A 76 8.60 3.58 17.58
N LEU A 77 8.47 4.60 16.72
CA LEU A 77 9.01 4.56 15.37
C LEU A 77 10.49 4.99 15.42
N THR A 78 11.37 4.11 15.02
CA THR A 78 12.81 4.29 15.12
C THR A 78 13.46 4.55 13.76
N LYS A 79 14.74 4.97 13.78
CA LYS A 79 15.53 5.07 12.54
C LYS A 79 15.80 3.71 11.90
N VAL A 80 15.71 2.63 12.67
CA VAL A 80 15.85 1.26 12.13
C VAL A 80 14.64 0.95 11.26
N ASP A 81 13.43 1.19 11.76
CA ASP A 81 12.19 1.00 11.00
C ASP A 81 12.20 1.77 9.67
N ILE A 82 12.68 3.02 9.70
CA ILE A 82 12.79 3.82 8.48
C ILE A 82 13.78 3.20 7.47
N ARG A 83 14.91 2.63 7.92
CA ARG A 83 15.87 1.97 7.04
C ARG A 83 15.32 0.68 6.44
N GLU A 84 14.57 -0.08 7.21
CA GLU A 84 13.90 -1.30 6.75
C GLU A 84 12.87 -0.99 5.66
N LEU A 85 12.06 0.04 5.85
CA LEU A 85 11.18 0.51 4.78
C LEU A 85 11.96 0.96 3.55
N GLN A 86 13.03 1.71 3.72
CA GLN A 86 13.88 2.14 2.60
C GLN A 86 14.47 0.97 1.81
N ALA A 87 14.78 -0.14 2.48
CA ALA A 87 15.36 -1.31 1.83
C ALA A 87 14.40 -2.00 0.84
N ILE A 88 13.08 -1.81 1.02
CA ILE A 88 12.04 -2.38 0.15
C ILE A 88 11.31 -1.33 -0.71
N GLU A 89 11.71 -0.06 -0.64
CA GLU A 89 11.21 0.99 -1.52
C GLU A 89 11.66 0.76 -2.97
N MET A 90 10.80 1.11 -3.90
CA MET A 90 11.00 0.88 -5.33
C MET A 90 11.02 2.20 -6.10
N GLU A 91 11.89 2.31 -7.09
CA GLU A 91 11.93 3.47 -8.01
C GLU A 91 10.81 3.44 -9.05
N GLY A 92 10.23 2.27 -9.31
CA GLY A 92 9.13 2.04 -10.24
C GLY A 92 8.71 0.58 -10.29
N LEU A 93 7.69 0.28 -11.07
CA LEU A 93 7.14 -1.06 -11.22
C LEU A 93 7.86 -1.82 -12.35
N LYS A 94 8.13 -3.11 -12.11
CA LYS A 94 8.62 -4.04 -13.14
C LYS A 94 7.47 -4.57 -14.00
N ASN A 95 6.33 -4.85 -13.35
CA ASN A 95 5.14 -5.43 -13.97
C ASN A 95 3.91 -4.51 -13.81
N PRO A 96 3.91 -3.31 -14.41
CA PRO A 96 2.85 -2.30 -14.14
C PRO A 96 1.45 -2.77 -14.54
N SER A 97 1.29 -3.67 -15.50
CA SER A 97 -0.01 -4.25 -15.88
C SER A 97 -0.65 -5.11 -14.77
N ASN A 98 0.12 -5.48 -13.75
CA ASN A 98 -0.38 -6.20 -12.58
C ASN A 98 -1.01 -5.28 -11.52
N PHE A 99 -1.09 -3.98 -11.77
CA PHE A 99 -1.59 -3.02 -10.78
C PHE A 99 -2.84 -2.29 -11.23
N LEU A 100 -3.82 -2.25 -10.33
CA LEU A 100 -4.97 -1.35 -10.39
C LEU A 100 -4.83 -0.32 -9.26
N LEU A 101 -4.57 0.93 -9.65
CA LEU A 101 -4.57 2.08 -8.75
C LEU A 101 -5.98 2.63 -8.62
N LEU A 102 -6.50 2.69 -7.40
CA LEU A 102 -7.72 3.40 -7.03
C LEU A 102 -7.34 4.61 -6.18
N ASN A 103 -7.61 5.83 -6.64
CA ASN A 103 -7.28 7.05 -5.90
C ASN A 103 -8.45 8.01 -5.84
N GLU A 104 -8.59 8.68 -4.70
CA GLU A 104 -9.41 9.87 -4.54
C GLU A 104 -8.53 11.12 -4.58
N SER A 105 -8.91 12.10 -5.44
CA SER A 105 -8.08 13.31 -5.62
C SER A 105 -8.10 14.26 -4.44
N GLY A 106 -9.06 14.08 -3.52
CA GLY A 106 -9.20 14.84 -2.28
C GLY A 106 -8.43 14.26 -1.09
N ASP A 107 -7.59 13.23 -1.30
CA ASP A 107 -6.74 12.68 -0.26
C ASP A 107 -5.86 13.77 0.37
N GLU A 108 -6.15 14.09 1.64
CA GLU A 108 -5.48 15.16 2.41
C GLU A 108 -4.17 14.70 3.06
N VAL A 109 -3.90 13.38 3.04
CA VAL A 109 -2.70 12.78 3.64
C VAL A 109 -1.63 12.54 2.59
N LEU A 110 -2.02 11.96 1.45
CA LEU A 110 -1.10 11.53 0.38
C LEU A 110 -1.47 12.21 -0.94
N ASN A 111 -0.48 12.85 -1.55
CA ASN A 111 -0.69 13.49 -2.84
C ASN A 111 -0.90 12.43 -3.95
N TYR A 112 -2.13 12.33 -4.44
CA TYR A 112 -2.54 11.37 -5.47
C TYR A 112 -1.72 11.48 -6.78
N ILE A 113 -1.17 12.65 -7.10
CA ILE A 113 -0.30 12.83 -8.28
C ILE A 113 0.96 11.98 -8.19
N ASN A 114 1.49 11.77 -6.97
CA ASN A 114 2.66 10.89 -6.78
C ASN A 114 2.30 9.44 -7.10
N ALA A 115 1.11 8.98 -6.71
CA ALA A 115 0.61 7.66 -7.04
C ALA A 115 0.41 7.51 -8.56
N ILE A 116 -0.24 8.47 -9.23
CA ILE A 116 -0.40 8.46 -10.69
C ILE A 116 0.96 8.34 -11.40
N ARG A 117 1.95 9.10 -10.96
CA ARG A 117 3.30 9.07 -11.57
C ARG A 117 3.98 7.71 -11.41
N PHE A 118 3.81 7.10 -10.23
CA PHE A 118 4.42 5.80 -9.92
C PHE A 118 3.75 4.66 -10.68
N TYR A 119 2.40 4.64 -10.74
CA TYR A 119 1.62 3.61 -11.42
C TYR A 119 1.27 3.92 -12.87
N LYS A 120 1.91 4.91 -13.51
CA LYS A 120 1.56 5.49 -14.83
C LYS A 120 1.40 4.50 -15.98
N ALA A 121 1.98 3.31 -15.90
CA ALA A 121 1.89 2.27 -16.91
C ALA A 121 0.93 1.12 -16.51
N GLY A 122 0.28 1.21 -15.34
CA GLY A 122 -0.76 0.29 -14.87
C GLY A 122 -2.18 0.78 -15.19
N TYR A 123 -3.15 0.15 -14.58
CA TYR A 123 -4.55 0.57 -14.65
C TYR A 123 -4.81 1.62 -13.56
N ILE A 124 -5.44 2.73 -13.94
CA ILE A 124 -5.66 3.87 -13.03
C ILE A 124 -7.12 4.28 -13.07
N ASP A 125 -7.75 4.31 -11.90
CA ASP A 125 -9.12 4.81 -11.68
C ASP A 125 -9.07 5.93 -10.65
N ILE A 126 -9.38 7.16 -11.06
CA ILE A 126 -9.38 8.35 -10.20
C ILE A 126 -10.81 8.81 -9.97
N THR A 127 -11.19 8.87 -8.71
CA THR A 127 -12.42 9.53 -8.27
C THR A 127 -12.08 10.96 -7.83
N PHE A 128 -12.73 11.96 -8.44
CA PHE A 128 -12.51 13.36 -8.07
C PHE A 128 -13.25 13.69 -6.76
N GLY A 129 -12.56 14.35 -5.85
CA GLY A 129 -13.04 14.58 -4.48
C GLY A 129 -12.64 13.43 -3.55
N GLY A 130 -13.50 13.14 -2.56
CA GLY A 130 -13.25 12.11 -1.55
C GLY A 130 -12.17 12.50 -0.53
N ASP A 131 -11.60 11.51 0.14
CA ASP A 131 -10.61 11.69 1.21
C ASP A 131 -9.63 10.49 1.30
N HIS A 132 -8.72 10.50 2.29
CA HIS A 132 -7.76 9.42 2.49
C HIS A 132 -8.40 8.06 2.82
N SER A 133 -9.60 8.05 3.40
CA SER A 133 -10.32 6.82 3.78
C SER A 133 -10.88 6.03 2.59
N TYR A 134 -10.96 6.66 1.42
CA TYR A 134 -11.50 6.08 0.19
C TYR A 134 -12.97 5.66 0.32
N THR A 135 -13.85 6.61 0.50
CA THR A 135 -15.26 6.40 0.84
C THR A 135 -16.09 5.73 -0.26
N CYS A 136 -15.63 5.75 -1.51
CA CYS A 136 -16.31 5.13 -2.65
C CYS A 136 -15.89 3.66 -2.93
N PHE A 137 -15.28 2.98 -1.97
CA PHE A 137 -14.75 1.61 -2.17
C PHE A 137 -15.80 0.62 -2.68
N SER A 138 -17.02 0.65 -2.12
CA SER A 138 -18.10 -0.23 -2.54
C SER A 138 -18.46 -0.12 -4.02
N ASP A 139 -18.35 1.08 -4.59
CA ASP A 139 -18.67 1.35 -6.00
C ASP A 139 -17.61 0.79 -6.96
N LYS A 140 -16.44 0.42 -6.42
CA LYS A 140 -15.31 -0.11 -7.18
C LYS A 140 -15.21 -1.63 -7.17
N LEU A 141 -16.04 -2.33 -6.39
CA LEU A 141 -15.94 -3.78 -6.22
C LEU A 141 -16.02 -4.54 -7.54
N GLU A 142 -16.92 -4.14 -8.45
CA GLU A 142 -17.05 -4.77 -9.77
C GLU A 142 -15.74 -4.62 -10.59
N ASN A 143 -15.14 -3.43 -10.58
CA ASN A 143 -13.87 -3.17 -11.26
C ASN A 143 -12.73 -4.00 -10.67
N ILE A 144 -12.71 -4.13 -9.34
CA ILE A 144 -11.72 -4.94 -8.61
C ILE A 144 -11.82 -6.41 -9.03
N VAL A 145 -13.04 -6.99 -8.94
CA VAL A 145 -13.31 -8.39 -9.30
C VAL A 145 -12.92 -8.66 -10.75
N LYS A 146 -13.32 -7.78 -11.68
CA LYS A 146 -12.95 -7.88 -13.09
C LYS A 146 -11.44 -7.80 -13.33
N PHE A 147 -10.75 -6.88 -12.65
CA PHE A 147 -9.30 -6.74 -12.78
C PHE A 147 -8.56 -7.98 -12.26
N LEU A 148 -8.98 -8.52 -11.12
CA LEU A 148 -8.38 -9.70 -10.50
C LEU A 148 -8.81 -11.01 -11.20
N GLU A 149 -9.83 -10.98 -12.07
CA GLU A 149 -10.38 -12.16 -12.77
C GLU A 149 -10.98 -13.20 -11.81
N LEU A 150 -11.71 -12.71 -10.78
CA LEU A 150 -12.37 -13.50 -9.74
C LEU A 150 -13.82 -13.85 -10.11
#